data_ad8d7523b1dd31756d206b6d052cebfa
#
_entry.id   ad8d7523b1dd31756d206b6d052cebfa
#
_cell.length_a   1.000
_cell.length_b   1.000
_cell.length_c   1.000
_cell.angle_alpha   90.00
_cell.angle_beta   90.00
_cell.angle_gamma   90.00
#
_symmetry.space_group_name_H-M   'P 1'
#
loop_
_entity.id
_entity.type
_entity.pdbx_description
1 polymer ?
#
loop_
_entity_poly.entity_id
_entity_poly.type
_entity_poly.pdbx_seq_one_letter_code
_entity_poly.pdbx_strand_id
1 'polypeptide(L)'
;MTRTEFVIRDVRVFDGEKVVERSTVHVRSGLIEAVTAEFDSTDEIEVVDGRGKTLLPGLIDSHTHAQPPSLKDALLFGVTTELDMFSCPEWMDGQRRDAAERNDLADVRSASIGATVLGGHPSMMIGTYFAEQYPVVKSLDDASAFVAARVAEGADYIKLLIDDGTALGHDVPTLGEDVARAIANAAHDHGKMAVGHVTSLAGAEQALRAGVDGLVHMFFDRPPTDEIIAKALDAGVFITPTLSTVGSLASDIDGTHLANDDRARPLIPASWRENLCQCWQLGSPGSIGHAIEATRRMHEAGVDILAGTDAAGIGVVGTAHGVSMHGELELLVRAGLSPVQALRAATSLPARRFGLSDRGRIAPGLQADLLLVEGDPTEEITATLSIAGIWRRGDKLSRVPRDSDRSSKIGQPAV
;
A
#
# COMPACT_ATOMS: atom_id res chain seq x y z
N MET A 1 30.68 11.99 -6.41
CA MET A 1 29.86 10.84 -5.94
C MET A 1 30.39 9.60 -6.65
N THR A 2 30.92 8.64 -5.93
CA THR A 2 31.28 7.32 -6.46
C THR A 2 30.00 6.68 -6.97
N ARG A 3 29.99 6.25 -8.23
CA ARG A 3 28.84 5.55 -8.82
C ARG A 3 28.72 4.20 -8.10
N THR A 4 27.59 3.98 -7.43
CA THR A 4 27.29 2.68 -6.79
C THR A 4 27.16 1.64 -7.88
N GLU A 5 28.02 0.62 -7.84
CA GLU A 5 28.02 -0.49 -8.78
C GLU A 5 28.21 -1.80 -8.01
N PHE A 6 27.34 -2.77 -8.25
CA PHE A 6 27.41 -4.09 -7.64
C PHE A 6 26.69 -5.14 -8.49
N VAL A 7 26.98 -6.41 -8.19
CA VAL A 7 26.24 -7.53 -8.78
C VAL A 7 25.70 -8.43 -7.69
N ILE A 8 24.47 -8.95 -7.89
CA ILE A 8 23.91 -10.04 -7.08
C ILE A 8 23.99 -11.29 -7.92
N ARG A 9 24.82 -12.27 -7.49
CA ARG A 9 25.11 -13.49 -8.25
C ARG A 9 24.36 -14.70 -7.72
N ASP A 10 24.10 -15.64 -8.63
CA ASP A 10 23.54 -16.97 -8.30
C ASP A 10 22.20 -16.87 -7.55
N VAL A 11 21.39 -15.88 -7.88
CA VAL A 11 20.13 -15.56 -7.18
C VAL A 11 18.92 -16.05 -7.98
N ARG A 12 17.90 -16.60 -7.31
CA ARG A 12 16.56 -16.70 -7.89
C ARG A 12 16.00 -15.29 -8.04
N VAL A 13 15.38 -14.99 -9.16
CA VAL A 13 14.76 -13.69 -9.43
C VAL A 13 13.29 -13.87 -9.67
N PHE A 14 12.44 -13.23 -8.88
CA PHE A 14 11.09 -12.91 -9.28
C PHE A 14 11.09 -11.53 -9.95
N ASP A 15 10.86 -11.47 -11.26
CA ASP A 15 11.04 -10.23 -12.02
C ASP A 15 9.82 -9.29 -11.97
N GLY A 16 8.86 -9.59 -11.11
CA GLY A 16 7.57 -8.90 -11.00
C GLY A 16 6.44 -9.60 -11.77
N GLU A 17 6.76 -10.56 -12.63
CA GLU A 17 5.77 -11.34 -13.41
C GLU A 17 6.05 -12.84 -13.34
N LYS A 18 7.30 -13.25 -13.43
CA LYS A 18 7.74 -14.64 -13.47
C LYS A 18 9.00 -14.87 -12.65
N VAL A 19 9.25 -16.13 -12.38
CA VAL A 19 10.44 -16.59 -11.65
C VAL A 19 11.50 -17.05 -12.64
N VAL A 20 12.76 -16.67 -12.38
CA VAL A 20 13.96 -17.17 -13.04
C VAL A 20 14.85 -17.79 -11.96
N GLU A 21 15.08 -19.12 -12.05
CA GLU A 21 15.70 -19.89 -10.97
C GLU A 21 17.15 -19.51 -10.64
N ARG A 22 17.89 -19.02 -11.62
CA ARG A 22 19.26 -18.60 -11.43
C ARG A 22 19.63 -17.48 -12.37
N SER A 23 20.05 -16.36 -11.79
CA SER A 23 20.47 -15.17 -12.53
C SER A 23 21.56 -14.42 -11.80
N THR A 24 22.20 -13.52 -12.52
CA THR A 24 23.02 -12.44 -12.00
C THR A 24 22.37 -11.12 -12.37
N VAL A 25 22.15 -10.26 -11.38
CA VAL A 25 21.58 -8.91 -11.58
C VAL A 25 22.71 -7.90 -11.37
N HIS A 26 22.99 -7.12 -12.40
CA HIS A 26 23.95 -6.03 -12.38
C HIS A 26 23.25 -4.71 -12.15
N VAL A 27 23.70 -3.96 -11.15
CA VAL A 27 23.20 -2.62 -10.80
C VAL A 27 24.33 -1.61 -10.99
N ARG A 28 24.02 -0.51 -11.68
CA ARG A 28 24.93 0.61 -11.86
C ARG A 28 24.20 1.94 -11.79
N SER A 29 24.74 2.86 -10.99
CA SER A 29 24.20 4.24 -10.87
C SER A 29 22.69 4.30 -10.54
N GLY A 30 22.24 3.40 -9.67
CA GLY A 30 20.85 3.36 -9.21
C GLY A 30 19.86 2.63 -10.13
N LEU A 31 20.33 2.09 -11.25
CA LEU A 31 19.51 1.38 -12.23
C LEU A 31 19.95 -0.08 -12.35
N ILE A 32 19.02 -0.94 -12.72
CA ILE A 32 19.29 -2.29 -13.15
C ILE A 32 19.91 -2.20 -14.55
N GLU A 33 21.17 -2.57 -14.71
CA GLU A 33 21.86 -2.52 -16.00
C GLU A 33 21.62 -3.79 -16.80
N ALA A 34 21.69 -4.94 -16.16
CA ALA A 34 21.50 -6.24 -16.81
C ALA A 34 20.95 -7.30 -15.87
N VAL A 35 20.23 -8.26 -16.45
CA VAL A 35 19.80 -9.51 -15.81
C VAL A 35 20.25 -10.64 -16.73
N THR A 36 21.24 -11.44 -16.30
CA THR A 36 21.92 -12.41 -17.16
C THR A 36 22.13 -13.74 -16.41
N ALA A 37 22.37 -14.82 -17.13
CA ALA A 37 22.74 -16.10 -16.49
C ALA A 37 24.14 -16.04 -15.89
N GLU A 38 25.07 -15.36 -16.55
CA GLU A 38 26.46 -15.20 -16.15
C GLU A 38 26.88 -13.74 -16.32
N PHE A 39 27.80 -13.29 -15.49
CA PHE A 39 28.38 -11.95 -15.56
C PHE A 39 29.89 -12.06 -15.36
N ASP A 40 30.62 -11.80 -16.41
CA ASP A 40 32.07 -11.70 -16.39
C ASP A 40 32.47 -10.23 -16.32
N SER A 41 33.10 -9.82 -15.23
CA SER A 41 33.73 -8.51 -15.10
C SER A 41 35.21 -8.70 -14.78
N THR A 42 36.02 -7.89 -15.42
CA THR A 42 37.44 -7.73 -15.10
C THR A 42 37.67 -6.67 -14.02
N ASP A 43 36.62 -5.92 -13.65
CA ASP A 43 36.70 -4.83 -12.68
C ASP A 43 36.41 -5.33 -11.27
N GLU A 44 36.97 -4.68 -10.26
CA GLU A 44 36.66 -4.91 -8.84
C GLU A 44 35.28 -4.34 -8.52
N ILE A 45 34.22 -5.14 -8.72
CA ILE A 45 32.84 -4.80 -8.42
C ILE A 45 32.41 -5.51 -7.14
N GLU A 46 31.63 -4.84 -6.29
CA GLU A 46 31.03 -5.48 -5.11
C GLU A 46 30.12 -6.64 -5.55
N VAL A 47 30.35 -7.81 -4.95
CA VAL A 47 29.56 -9.01 -5.23
C VAL A 47 28.73 -9.40 -4.03
N VAL A 48 27.41 -9.46 -4.22
CA VAL A 48 26.45 -9.99 -3.24
C VAL A 48 26.14 -11.44 -3.59
N ASP A 49 26.32 -12.34 -2.64
CA ASP A 49 25.99 -13.77 -2.80
C ASP A 49 24.47 -13.98 -2.70
N GLY A 50 23.86 -14.41 -3.79
CA GLY A 50 22.43 -14.69 -3.90
C GLY A 50 22.03 -16.16 -3.71
N ARG A 51 22.98 -17.07 -3.45
CA ARG A 51 22.69 -18.50 -3.30
C ARG A 51 21.73 -18.76 -2.14
N GLY A 52 20.68 -19.53 -2.40
CA GLY A 52 19.62 -19.82 -1.42
C GLY A 52 18.67 -18.64 -1.15
N LYS A 53 18.80 -17.56 -1.93
CA LYS A 53 17.99 -16.34 -1.79
C LYS A 53 17.16 -16.08 -3.03
N THR A 54 16.13 -15.28 -2.84
CA THR A 54 15.30 -14.76 -3.92
C THR A 54 15.35 -13.22 -3.94
N LEU A 55 15.59 -12.67 -5.12
CA LEU A 55 15.55 -11.23 -5.37
C LEU A 55 14.18 -10.86 -5.93
N LEU A 56 13.55 -9.90 -5.30
CA LEU A 56 12.25 -9.33 -5.65
C LEU A 56 12.42 -7.86 -6.04
N PRO A 57 11.53 -7.27 -6.86
CA PRO A 57 11.37 -5.83 -6.88
C PRO A 57 11.04 -5.32 -5.49
N GLY A 58 11.39 -4.09 -5.17
CA GLY A 58 10.91 -3.43 -3.96
C GLY A 58 9.38 -3.45 -3.91
N LEU A 59 8.82 -3.73 -2.74
CA LEU A 59 7.37 -3.82 -2.55
C LEU A 59 6.73 -2.44 -2.67
N ILE A 60 5.50 -2.41 -3.16
CA ILE A 60 4.65 -1.23 -3.28
C ILE A 60 3.43 -1.45 -2.41
N ASP A 61 3.25 -0.62 -1.39
CA ASP A 61 2.04 -0.60 -0.57
C ASP A 61 1.00 0.29 -1.24
N SER A 62 -0.07 -0.32 -1.75
CA SER A 62 -1.07 0.36 -2.57
C SER A 62 -2.11 1.13 -1.75
N HIS A 63 -1.99 1.15 -0.43
CA HIS A 63 -2.86 1.93 0.44
C HIS A 63 -2.19 2.17 1.80
N THR A 64 -1.80 3.41 2.03
CA THR A 64 -1.29 3.87 3.33
C THR A 64 -1.80 5.26 3.65
N HIS A 65 -1.53 5.72 4.88
CA HIS A 65 -1.66 7.11 5.30
C HIS A 65 -0.27 7.61 5.74
N ALA A 66 0.52 8.01 4.74
CA ALA A 66 1.92 8.34 4.92
C ALA A 66 2.10 9.62 5.72
N GLN A 67 2.66 9.50 6.92
CA GLN A 67 3.01 10.61 7.81
C GLN A 67 4.46 10.46 8.26
N PRO A 68 5.21 11.54 8.47
CA PRO A 68 6.56 11.37 9.00
C PRO A 68 6.55 10.59 10.32
N PRO A 69 7.31 9.52 10.48
CA PRO A 69 8.41 9.01 9.65
C PRO A 69 8.08 7.72 8.86
N SER A 70 6.85 7.51 8.45
CA SER A 70 6.35 6.27 7.83
C SER A 70 7.21 5.74 6.70
N LEU A 71 7.70 6.61 5.79
CA LEU A 71 8.51 6.20 4.63
C LEU A 71 9.83 5.50 5.04
N LYS A 72 10.37 5.86 6.20
CA LYS A 72 11.54 5.17 6.74
C LYS A 72 11.16 3.81 7.29
N ASP A 73 10.04 3.72 8.00
CA ASP A 73 9.54 2.47 8.56
C ASP A 73 9.15 1.48 7.45
N ALA A 74 8.48 1.96 6.41
CA ALA A 74 8.14 1.20 5.22
C ALA A 74 9.39 0.55 4.59
N LEU A 75 10.44 1.36 4.37
CA LEU A 75 11.66 0.89 3.73
C LEU A 75 12.41 -0.16 4.58
N LEU A 76 12.35 -0.11 5.92
CA LEU A 76 12.96 -1.11 6.80
C LEU A 76 12.45 -2.54 6.54
N PHE A 77 11.26 -2.67 5.96
CA PHE A 77 10.62 -3.94 5.62
C PHE A 77 10.47 -4.18 4.11
N GLY A 78 11.26 -3.46 3.28
CA GLY A 78 11.31 -3.69 1.85
C GLY A 78 10.18 -3.04 1.03
N VAL A 79 9.31 -2.26 1.67
CA VAL A 79 8.34 -1.42 0.95
C VAL A 79 9.09 -0.17 0.47
N THR A 80 9.33 -0.09 -0.83
CA THR A 80 10.12 0.98 -1.45
C THR A 80 9.24 2.11 -2.00
N THR A 81 7.93 1.90 -2.04
CA THR A 81 6.94 2.91 -2.49
C THR A 81 5.66 2.76 -1.68
N GLU A 82 5.15 3.88 -1.14
CA GLU A 82 3.84 3.98 -0.53
C GLU A 82 2.88 4.79 -1.41
N LEU A 83 1.65 4.30 -1.55
CA LEU A 83 0.55 5.01 -2.20
C LEU A 83 -0.39 5.55 -1.11
N ASP A 84 -0.17 6.80 -0.76
CA ASP A 84 -0.90 7.49 0.31
C ASP A 84 -2.30 7.88 -0.17
N MET A 85 -3.31 7.52 0.61
CA MET A 85 -4.72 7.68 0.24
C MET A 85 -5.45 8.82 0.94
N PHE A 86 -4.79 9.47 1.92
CA PHE A 86 -5.32 10.65 2.59
C PHE A 86 -4.25 11.26 3.50
N SER A 87 -3.69 12.40 3.11
CA SER A 87 -2.70 13.13 3.90
C SER A 87 -2.80 14.64 3.72
N CYS A 88 -2.31 15.35 4.71
CA CYS A 88 -2.21 16.80 4.66
C CYS A 88 -1.19 17.23 3.59
N PRO A 89 -1.54 18.13 2.66
CA PRO A 89 -0.66 18.56 1.57
C PRO A 89 0.69 19.10 2.04
N GLU A 90 0.70 19.87 3.14
CA GLU A 90 1.92 20.48 3.68
C GLU A 90 2.95 19.43 4.11
N TRP A 91 2.49 18.31 4.69
CA TRP A 91 3.40 17.21 5.05
C TRP A 91 3.89 16.47 3.82
N MET A 92 2.99 16.25 2.88
CA MET A 92 3.27 15.46 1.69
C MET A 92 4.33 16.12 0.81
N ASP A 93 4.31 17.42 0.66
CA ASP A 93 5.33 18.17 -0.08
C ASP A 93 6.74 17.98 0.52
N GLY A 94 6.83 18.00 1.86
CA GLY A 94 8.07 17.70 2.57
C GLY A 94 8.54 16.26 2.33
N GLN A 95 7.65 15.29 2.48
CA GLN A 95 7.97 13.87 2.28
C GLN A 95 8.39 13.57 0.83
N ARG A 96 7.70 14.14 -0.17
CA ARG A 96 8.07 13.98 -1.58
C ARG A 96 9.48 14.51 -1.88
N ARG A 97 9.82 15.71 -1.36
CA ARG A 97 11.18 16.27 -1.52
C ARG A 97 12.22 15.36 -0.86
N ASP A 98 11.99 14.99 0.38
CA ASP A 98 12.91 14.11 1.12
C ASP A 98 13.10 12.77 0.39
N ALA A 99 12.02 12.12 -0.05
CA ALA A 99 12.07 10.86 -0.78
C ALA A 99 12.75 10.98 -2.16
N ALA A 100 12.67 12.16 -2.80
CA ALA A 100 13.38 12.42 -4.06
C ALA A 100 14.88 12.55 -3.88
N GLU A 101 15.34 13.12 -2.75
CA GLU A 101 16.74 13.43 -2.47
C GLU A 101 17.46 12.33 -1.69
N ARG A 102 16.74 11.51 -0.93
CA ARG A 102 17.27 10.52 0.01
C ARG A 102 16.92 9.10 -0.43
N ASN A 103 17.88 8.17 -0.22
CA ASN A 103 17.71 6.75 -0.52
C ASN A 103 17.45 5.89 0.74
N ASP A 104 17.36 6.52 1.92
CA ASP A 104 16.97 5.88 3.18
C ASP A 104 15.47 6.03 3.51
N LEU A 105 14.67 6.46 2.52
CA LEU A 105 13.22 6.60 2.58
C LEU A 105 12.56 5.88 1.40
N ALA A 106 11.37 5.32 1.61
CA ALA A 106 10.51 4.88 0.52
C ALA A 106 10.05 6.08 -0.33
N ASP A 107 9.69 5.84 -1.59
CA ASP A 107 9.01 6.84 -2.42
C ASP A 107 7.54 6.95 -2.01
N VAL A 108 6.88 8.05 -2.40
CA VAL A 108 5.48 8.28 -2.08
C VAL A 108 4.72 8.92 -3.25
N ARG A 109 3.49 8.45 -3.46
CA ARG A 109 2.45 9.11 -4.26
C ARG A 109 1.27 9.35 -3.36
N SER A 110 0.47 10.40 -3.61
CA SER A 110 -0.60 10.78 -2.70
C SER A 110 -1.85 11.27 -3.42
N ALA A 111 -3.00 10.93 -2.84
CA ALA A 111 -4.30 11.50 -3.19
C ALA A 111 -4.51 12.91 -2.61
N SER A 112 -3.60 13.41 -1.76
CA SER A 112 -3.89 14.57 -0.91
C SER A 112 -5.12 14.30 -0.02
N ILE A 113 -6.00 15.26 0.18
CA ILE A 113 -7.22 15.12 0.98
C ILE A 113 -8.31 14.45 0.14
N GLY A 114 -8.88 13.36 0.65
CA GLY A 114 -9.98 12.66 0.00
C GLY A 114 -11.31 13.42 0.07
N ALA A 115 -12.15 13.23 -0.94
CA ALA A 115 -13.49 13.80 -1.00
C ALA A 115 -14.42 13.10 0.00
N THR A 116 -14.96 13.85 0.95
CA THR A 116 -15.94 13.39 1.94
C THR A 116 -16.97 14.48 2.21
N VAL A 117 -18.00 14.14 2.97
CA VAL A 117 -19.04 15.10 3.43
C VAL A 117 -18.84 15.45 4.90
N LEU A 118 -19.43 16.55 5.35
CA LEU A 118 -19.40 16.93 6.76
C LEU A 118 -20.11 15.87 7.63
N GLY A 119 -19.44 15.41 8.68
CA GLY A 119 -19.94 14.37 9.58
C GLY A 119 -19.79 12.93 9.03
N GLY A 120 -19.36 12.77 7.77
CA GLY A 120 -19.02 11.47 7.19
C GLY A 120 -17.60 11.03 7.54
N HIS A 121 -17.24 9.80 7.13
CA HIS A 121 -15.88 9.31 7.31
C HIS A 121 -14.88 10.05 6.39
N PRO A 122 -13.72 10.49 6.84
CA PRO A 122 -13.27 10.59 8.23
C PRO A 122 -13.55 11.96 8.87
N SER A 123 -14.38 12.85 8.27
CA SER A 123 -14.61 14.21 8.78
C SER A 123 -15.30 14.23 10.15
N MET A 124 -15.97 13.14 10.54
CA MET A 124 -16.51 12.95 11.89
C MET A 124 -15.41 12.87 12.97
N MET A 125 -14.16 12.63 12.56
CA MET A 125 -13.00 12.52 13.45
C MET A 125 -12.27 13.87 13.65
N ILE A 126 -12.75 14.96 13.06
CA ILE A 126 -12.21 16.29 13.26
C ILE A 126 -12.43 16.71 14.73
N GLY A 127 -11.37 17.21 15.36
CA GLY A 127 -11.35 17.56 16.80
C GLY A 127 -11.00 16.39 17.72
N THR A 128 -10.92 15.16 17.20
CA THR A 128 -10.47 13.97 17.95
C THR A 128 -9.20 13.38 17.35
N TYR A 129 -9.24 12.96 16.10
CA TYR A 129 -8.10 12.37 15.39
C TYR A 129 -7.39 13.41 14.49
N PHE A 130 -8.18 14.29 13.85
CA PHE A 130 -7.67 15.42 13.07
C PHE A 130 -7.79 16.70 13.88
N ALA A 131 -6.67 17.40 14.11
CA ALA A 131 -6.66 18.65 14.88
C ALA A 131 -7.35 19.80 14.13
N GLU A 132 -7.23 19.83 12.80
CA GLU A 132 -7.72 20.91 11.95
C GLU A 132 -8.83 20.46 11.00
N GLN A 133 -9.67 21.42 10.61
CA GLN A 133 -10.67 21.17 9.59
C GLN A 133 -10.02 21.11 8.21
N TYR A 134 -10.51 20.22 7.37
CA TYR A 134 -10.11 20.10 5.97
C TYR A 134 -11.33 20.24 5.05
N PRO A 135 -11.14 20.51 3.74
CA PRO A 135 -12.22 20.69 2.79
C PRO A 135 -13.13 19.48 2.70
N VAL A 136 -14.44 19.72 2.73
CA VAL A 136 -15.49 18.71 2.48
C VAL A 136 -16.32 19.12 1.27
N VAL A 137 -16.88 18.13 0.56
CA VAL A 137 -17.78 18.36 -0.57
C VAL A 137 -19.20 18.50 -0.02
N LYS A 138 -19.88 19.59 -0.34
CA LYS A 138 -21.23 19.91 0.18
C LYS A 138 -22.32 19.67 -0.84
N SER A 139 -21.99 19.79 -2.12
CA SER A 139 -22.94 19.72 -3.21
C SER A 139 -22.30 19.23 -4.51
N LEU A 140 -23.11 18.97 -5.50
CA LEU A 140 -22.68 18.61 -6.86
C LEU A 140 -21.79 19.70 -7.49
N ASP A 141 -22.11 20.97 -7.23
CA ASP A 141 -21.40 22.11 -7.81
C ASP A 141 -19.96 22.24 -7.26
N ASP A 142 -19.69 21.69 -6.08
CA ASP A 142 -18.36 21.72 -5.47
C ASP A 142 -17.38 20.72 -6.10
N ALA A 143 -17.86 19.67 -6.78
CA ALA A 143 -17.07 18.54 -7.22
C ALA A 143 -15.85 18.93 -8.08
N SER A 144 -16.08 19.75 -9.10
CA SER A 144 -15.01 20.19 -10.01
C SER A 144 -13.98 21.08 -9.31
N ALA A 145 -14.42 22.00 -8.45
CA ALA A 145 -13.53 22.88 -7.69
C ALA A 145 -12.69 22.08 -6.66
N PHE A 146 -13.31 21.07 -6.02
CA PHE A 146 -12.61 20.19 -5.10
C PHE A 146 -11.46 19.44 -5.81
N VAL A 147 -11.74 18.80 -6.95
CA VAL A 147 -10.73 18.06 -7.73
C VAL A 147 -9.64 18.99 -8.23
N ALA A 148 -10.00 20.16 -8.78
CA ALA A 148 -9.00 21.13 -9.26
C ALA A 148 -8.06 21.57 -8.13
N ALA A 149 -8.55 21.75 -6.89
CA ALA A 149 -7.73 22.07 -5.75
C ALA A 149 -6.75 20.92 -5.40
N ARG A 150 -7.21 19.68 -5.40
CA ARG A 150 -6.32 18.50 -5.16
C ARG A 150 -5.25 18.39 -6.23
N VAL A 151 -5.60 18.59 -7.50
CA VAL A 151 -4.63 18.59 -8.60
C VAL A 151 -3.60 19.71 -8.43
N ALA A 152 -4.03 20.90 -8.01
CA ALA A 152 -3.13 22.02 -7.74
C ALA A 152 -2.18 21.76 -6.55
N GLU A 153 -2.59 20.96 -5.58
CA GLU A 153 -1.76 20.45 -4.45
C GLU A 153 -0.83 19.31 -4.89
N GLY A 154 -0.84 18.90 -6.15
CA GLY A 154 0.02 17.84 -6.67
C GLY A 154 -0.51 16.42 -6.42
N ALA A 155 -1.82 16.24 -6.22
CA ALA A 155 -2.39 14.89 -6.10
C ALA A 155 -2.07 14.03 -7.34
N ASP A 156 -1.64 12.80 -7.10
CA ASP A 156 -1.34 11.83 -8.16
C ASP A 156 -2.62 11.17 -8.66
N TYR A 157 -3.60 10.99 -7.81
CA TYR A 157 -4.94 10.43 -8.02
C TYR A 157 -5.94 11.08 -7.06
N ILE A 158 -7.24 10.87 -7.26
CA ILE A 158 -8.30 11.46 -6.45
C ILE A 158 -8.97 10.36 -5.62
N LYS A 159 -9.09 10.58 -4.30
CA LYS A 159 -9.73 9.67 -3.35
C LYS A 159 -11.15 10.13 -3.05
N LEU A 160 -12.11 9.20 -3.06
CA LEU A 160 -13.49 9.37 -2.64
C LEU A 160 -13.77 8.48 -1.43
N LEU A 161 -14.48 9.00 -0.44
CA LEU A 161 -14.91 8.27 0.76
C LEU A 161 -16.41 7.96 0.62
N ILE A 162 -16.72 6.72 0.25
CA ILE A 162 -18.09 6.22 0.07
C ILE A 162 -18.34 5.19 1.16
N ASP A 163 -18.52 5.68 2.38
CA ASP A 163 -18.71 4.87 3.57
C ASP A 163 -19.87 5.45 4.41
N ASP A 164 -20.89 4.63 4.59
CA ASP A 164 -22.08 4.95 5.37
C ASP A 164 -21.98 4.47 6.83
N GLY A 165 -20.89 3.82 7.21
CA GLY A 165 -20.60 3.29 8.55
C GLY A 165 -21.34 2.00 8.90
N THR A 166 -22.24 1.51 8.04
CA THR A 166 -23.07 0.32 8.36
C THR A 166 -22.24 -0.94 8.61
N ALA A 167 -21.12 -1.12 7.90
CA ALA A 167 -20.20 -2.23 8.15
C ALA A 167 -19.54 -2.18 9.53
N LEU A 168 -19.50 -1.01 10.17
CA LEU A 168 -18.95 -0.76 11.50
C LEU A 168 -20.03 -0.67 12.58
N GLY A 169 -21.32 -0.86 12.23
CA GLY A 169 -22.42 -0.87 13.18
C GLY A 169 -22.96 0.51 13.56
N HIS A 170 -22.67 1.53 12.78
CA HIS A 170 -23.21 2.87 12.96
C HIS A 170 -23.54 3.52 11.59
N ASP A 171 -24.36 4.56 11.60
CA ASP A 171 -24.71 5.30 10.40
C ASP A 171 -24.01 6.66 10.39
N VAL A 172 -23.36 7.00 9.27
CA VAL A 172 -22.77 8.32 9.05
C VAL A 172 -23.15 8.85 7.66
N PRO A 173 -23.20 10.18 7.48
CA PRO A 173 -23.38 10.77 6.16
C PRO A 173 -22.28 10.30 5.19
N THR A 174 -22.65 10.04 3.93
CA THR A 174 -21.69 9.69 2.89
C THR A 174 -21.93 10.48 1.60
N LEU A 175 -20.98 10.44 0.68
CA LEU A 175 -21.14 11.06 -0.65
C LEU A 175 -22.36 10.46 -1.37
N GLY A 176 -23.27 11.33 -1.85
CA GLY A 176 -24.33 10.90 -2.75
C GLY A 176 -23.77 10.40 -4.09
N GLU A 177 -24.47 9.48 -4.76
CA GLU A 177 -24.00 8.87 -6.01
C GLU A 177 -23.69 9.90 -7.11
N ASP A 178 -24.56 10.91 -7.28
CA ASP A 178 -24.36 11.94 -8.30
C ASP A 178 -23.13 12.81 -8.01
N VAL A 179 -22.88 13.11 -6.73
CA VAL A 179 -21.67 13.84 -6.30
C VAL A 179 -20.43 13.00 -6.51
N ALA A 180 -20.46 11.73 -6.12
CA ALA A 180 -19.35 10.80 -6.34
C ALA A 180 -19.02 10.66 -7.84
N ARG A 181 -20.04 10.55 -8.69
CA ARG A 181 -19.88 10.51 -10.15
C ARG A 181 -19.30 11.79 -10.71
N ALA A 182 -19.74 12.95 -10.22
CA ALA A 182 -19.19 14.22 -10.65
C ALA A 182 -17.71 14.37 -10.28
N ILE A 183 -17.31 13.89 -9.09
CA ILE A 183 -15.91 13.89 -8.65
C ILE A 183 -15.08 12.95 -9.54
N ALA A 184 -15.56 11.73 -9.81
CA ALA A 184 -14.86 10.78 -10.67
C ALA A 184 -14.67 11.33 -12.09
N ASN A 185 -15.74 11.92 -12.68
CA ASN A 185 -15.65 12.58 -14.00
C ASN A 185 -14.64 13.73 -13.99
N ALA A 186 -14.68 14.60 -12.98
CA ALA A 186 -13.72 15.70 -12.86
C ALA A 186 -12.28 15.20 -12.70
N ALA A 187 -12.05 14.10 -11.98
CA ALA A 187 -10.74 13.45 -11.90
C ALA A 187 -10.27 13.00 -13.29
N HIS A 188 -11.13 12.32 -14.04
CA HIS A 188 -10.84 11.86 -15.40
C HIS A 188 -10.57 13.03 -16.37
N ASP A 189 -11.30 14.14 -16.28
CA ASP A 189 -11.07 15.36 -17.07
C ASP A 189 -9.67 15.94 -16.80
N HIS A 190 -9.11 15.74 -15.62
CA HIS A 190 -7.72 16.10 -15.27
C HIS A 190 -6.71 14.98 -15.53
N GLY A 191 -7.10 13.87 -16.16
CA GLY A 191 -6.23 12.71 -16.43
C GLY A 191 -5.80 11.98 -15.14
N LYS A 192 -6.62 12.05 -14.08
CA LYS A 192 -6.36 11.40 -12.79
C LYS A 192 -7.31 10.24 -12.58
N MET A 193 -6.82 9.17 -11.94
CA MET A 193 -7.67 8.09 -11.45
C MET A 193 -8.54 8.56 -10.30
N ALA A 194 -9.75 8.00 -10.19
CA ALA A 194 -10.64 8.10 -9.05
C ALA A 194 -10.63 6.79 -8.25
N VAL A 195 -10.32 6.83 -6.96
CA VAL A 195 -10.21 5.66 -6.08
C VAL A 195 -11.23 5.76 -4.96
N GLY A 196 -12.14 4.80 -4.87
CA GLY A 196 -13.25 4.78 -3.92
C GLY A 196 -12.94 3.96 -2.66
N HIS A 197 -13.02 4.59 -1.47
CA HIS A 197 -13.07 3.88 -0.19
C HIS A 197 -14.45 3.28 0.01
N VAL A 198 -14.53 1.99 0.31
CA VAL A 198 -15.78 1.28 0.55
C VAL A 198 -15.60 0.25 1.66
N THR A 199 -16.58 0.13 2.57
CA THR A 199 -16.58 -0.91 3.61
C THR A 199 -17.82 -1.79 3.54
N SER A 200 -18.87 -1.34 2.82
CA SER A 200 -20.11 -2.07 2.61
C SER A 200 -20.30 -2.46 1.15
N LEU A 201 -21.07 -3.54 0.90
CA LEU A 201 -21.45 -3.96 -0.45
C LEU A 201 -22.21 -2.83 -1.18
N ALA A 202 -23.10 -2.12 -0.48
CA ALA A 202 -23.86 -1.00 -1.05
C ALA A 202 -22.93 0.15 -1.47
N GLY A 203 -21.92 0.47 -0.65
CA GLY A 203 -20.88 1.46 -0.98
C GLY A 203 -20.05 1.04 -2.20
N ALA A 204 -19.68 -0.24 -2.30
CA ALA A 204 -18.98 -0.77 -3.46
C ALA A 204 -19.82 -0.66 -4.75
N GLU A 205 -21.09 -1.00 -4.70
CA GLU A 205 -22.00 -0.82 -5.84
C GLU A 205 -22.14 0.64 -6.26
N GLN A 206 -22.27 1.55 -5.29
CA GLN A 206 -22.33 2.99 -5.53
C GLN A 206 -21.05 3.50 -6.19
N ALA A 207 -19.87 3.10 -5.69
CA ALA A 207 -18.59 3.48 -6.25
C ALA A 207 -18.43 3.03 -7.70
N LEU A 208 -18.80 1.77 -8.01
CA LEU A 208 -18.80 1.27 -9.38
C LEU A 208 -19.74 2.06 -10.30
N ARG A 209 -20.95 2.40 -9.84
CA ARG A 209 -21.89 3.24 -10.63
C ARG A 209 -21.39 4.68 -10.78
N ALA A 210 -20.60 5.18 -9.84
CA ALA A 210 -19.97 6.49 -9.92
C ALA A 210 -18.79 6.53 -10.92
N GLY A 211 -18.28 5.37 -11.35
CA GLY A 211 -17.23 5.28 -12.36
C GLY A 211 -15.81 5.42 -11.79
N VAL A 212 -15.56 4.92 -10.57
CA VAL A 212 -14.20 4.89 -10.02
C VAL A 212 -13.32 3.86 -10.76
N ASP A 213 -12.01 4.08 -10.76
CA ASP A 213 -11.02 3.19 -11.39
C ASP A 213 -10.52 2.08 -10.45
N GLY A 214 -10.73 2.25 -9.15
CA GLY A 214 -10.33 1.28 -8.14
C GLY A 214 -11.16 1.38 -6.88
N LEU A 215 -11.32 0.24 -6.20
CA LEU A 215 -11.92 0.15 -4.88
C LEU A 215 -10.82 -0.08 -3.85
N VAL A 216 -10.88 0.61 -2.75
CA VAL A 216 -10.03 0.39 -1.59
C VAL A 216 -10.92 0.25 -0.37
N HIS A 217 -10.58 -0.54 0.39
CA HIS A 217 -10.85 -1.72 1.16
C HIS A 217 -11.73 -2.73 0.41
N MET A 218 -11.92 -3.91 1.00
CA MET A 218 -12.96 -4.86 0.58
C MET A 218 -14.16 -4.71 1.52
N PHE A 219 -15.35 -4.65 0.96
CA PHE A 219 -16.57 -4.70 1.78
C PHE A 219 -16.60 -5.99 2.61
N PHE A 220 -17.06 -5.88 3.85
CA PHE A 220 -17.05 -6.99 4.81
C PHE A 220 -18.36 -7.11 5.61
N ASP A 221 -19.35 -6.26 5.33
CA ASP A 221 -20.68 -6.27 5.96
C ASP A 221 -21.48 -7.54 5.62
N ARG A 222 -21.29 -8.10 4.44
CA ARG A 222 -21.99 -9.30 3.96
C ARG A 222 -21.20 -10.06 2.89
N PRO A 223 -21.59 -11.32 2.58
CA PRO A 223 -20.95 -12.10 1.52
C PRO A 223 -21.06 -11.42 0.13
N PRO A 224 -20.10 -11.63 -0.78
CA PRO A 224 -20.17 -11.14 -2.15
C PRO A 224 -21.29 -11.84 -2.93
N THR A 225 -21.92 -11.11 -3.86
CA THR A 225 -22.87 -11.62 -4.84
C THR A 225 -22.20 -11.83 -6.20
N ASP A 226 -22.80 -12.66 -7.09
CA ASP A 226 -22.32 -12.79 -8.47
C ASP A 226 -22.41 -11.46 -9.22
N GLU A 227 -23.41 -10.65 -8.88
CA GLU A 227 -23.65 -9.36 -9.51
C GLU A 227 -22.51 -8.35 -9.25
N ILE A 228 -22.04 -8.22 -8.00
CA ILE A 228 -20.95 -7.29 -7.69
C ILE A 228 -19.64 -7.73 -8.34
N ILE A 229 -19.38 -9.05 -8.42
CA ILE A 229 -18.21 -9.60 -9.10
C ILE A 229 -18.23 -9.24 -10.59
N ALA A 230 -19.37 -9.49 -11.26
CA ALA A 230 -19.54 -9.15 -12.67
C ALA A 230 -19.38 -7.65 -12.92
N LYS A 231 -20.02 -6.80 -12.09
CA LYS A 231 -19.91 -5.33 -12.20
C LYS A 231 -18.46 -4.84 -12.05
N ALA A 232 -17.72 -5.38 -11.10
CA ALA A 232 -16.32 -5.00 -10.89
C ALA A 232 -15.43 -5.39 -12.08
N LEU A 233 -15.64 -6.60 -12.61
CA LEU A 233 -14.93 -7.07 -13.81
C LEU A 233 -15.27 -6.21 -15.04
N ASP A 234 -16.56 -5.97 -15.30
CA ASP A 234 -17.02 -5.18 -16.46
C ASP A 234 -16.53 -3.72 -16.39
N ALA A 235 -16.46 -3.15 -15.19
CA ALA A 235 -15.91 -1.81 -14.96
C ALA A 235 -14.37 -1.75 -15.11
N GLY A 236 -13.69 -2.90 -15.12
CA GLY A 236 -12.23 -2.96 -15.25
C GLY A 236 -11.47 -2.36 -14.06
N VAL A 237 -12.11 -2.25 -12.91
CA VAL A 237 -11.50 -1.70 -11.68
C VAL A 237 -10.42 -2.61 -11.13
N PHE A 238 -9.49 -2.03 -10.37
CA PHE A 238 -8.65 -2.80 -9.46
C PHE A 238 -9.22 -2.77 -8.03
N ILE A 239 -8.76 -3.68 -7.18
CA ILE A 239 -9.14 -3.71 -5.77
C ILE A 239 -7.90 -3.80 -4.90
N THR A 240 -7.81 -2.92 -3.90
CA THR A 240 -6.83 -3.02 -2.81
C THR A 240 -7.59 -3.41 -1.54
N PRO A 241 -7.66 -4.70 -1.18
CA PRO A 241 -8.61 -5.19 -0.17
C PRO A 241 -8.26 -4.79 1.26
N THR A 242 -7.00 -4.47 1.56
CA THR A 242 -6.49 -4.13 2.89
C THR A 242 -6.96 -5.08 3.98
N LEU A 243 -6.80 -6.38 3.74
CA LEU A 243 -7.33 -7.43 4.63
C LEU A 243 -6.79 -7.33 6.06
N SER A 244 -5.57 -6.80 6.23
CA SER A 244 -4.97 -6.54 7.54
C SER A 244 -5.82 -5.54 8.35
N THR A 245 -6.19 -4.40 7.76
CA THR A 245 -7.05 -3.40 8.42
C THR A 245 -8.50 -3.88 8.55
N VAL A 246 -9.07 -4.50 7.50
CA VAL A 246 -10.42 -5.08 7.58
C VAL A 246 -10.51 -6.13 8.69
N GLY A 247 -9.48 -6.96 8.87
CA GLY A 247 -9.40 -7.93 9.97
C GLY A 247 -9.39 -7.26 11.34
N SER A 248 -8.67 -6.16 11.49
CA SER A 248 -8.67 -5.36 12.72
C SER A 248 -10.04 -4.70 12.98
N LEU A 249 -10.68 -4.12 11.95
CA LEU A 249 -12.01 -3.50 12.04
C LEU A 249 -13.10 -4.53 12.42
N ALA A 250 -13.01 -5.74 11.91
CA ALA A 250 -13.90 -6.84 12.25
C ALA A 250 -13.60 -7.48 13.62
N SER A 251 -12.53 -7.04 14.32
CA SER A 251 -12.01 -7.62 15.56
C SER A 251 -11.62 -9.11 15.45
N ASP A 252 -11.24 -9.55 14.25
CA ASP A 252 -10.94 -10.96 13.94
C ASP A 252 -9.44 -11.24 13.84
N ILE A 253 -8.65 -10.30 13.33
CA ILE A 253 -7.22 -10.46 13.04
C ILE A 253 -6.47 -9.19 13.47
N ASP A 254 -5.36 -9.38 14.16
CA ASP A 254 -4.39 -8.35 14.51
C ASP A 254 -3.00 -8.68 13.93
N GLY A 255 -2.05 -7.79 14.16
CA GLY A 255 -0.65 -7.96 13.76
C GLY A 255 0.24 -8.66 14.80
N THR A 256 -0.32 -9.37 15.78
CA THR A 256 0.42 -10.00 16.89
C THR A 256 1.50 -10.96 16.39
N HIS A 257 1.25 -11.73 15.34
CA HIS A 257 2.24 -12.64 14.76
C HIS A 257 3.45 -11.89 14.19
N LEU A 258 3.26 -10.75 13.53
CA LEU A 258 4.32 -9.89 13.01
C LEU A 258 5.09 -9.18 14.14
N ALA A 259 4.37 -8.67 15.15
CA ALA A 259 4.96 -7.99 16.31
C ALA A 259 5.88 -8.91 17.13
N ASN A 260 5.66 -10.22 17.10
CA ASN A 260 6.42 -11.22 17.82
C ASN A 260 7.39 -12.04 16.95
N ASP A 261 7.40 -11.84 15.64
CA ASP A 261 8.34 -12.52 14.73
C ASP A 261 9.78 -12.03 14.99
N ASP A 262 10.70 -12.95 15.25
CA ASP A 262 12.10 -12.63 15.59
C ASP A 262 12.84 -11.87 14.47
N ARG A 263 12.37 -11.98 13.21
CA ARG A 263 12.91 -11.29 12.05
C ARG A 263 12.48 -9.81 12.01
N ALA A 264 11.31 -9.49 12.54
CA ALA A 264 10.71 -8.15 12.52
C ALA A 264 10.83 -7.41 13.86
N ARG A 265 10.58 -8.11 14.96
CA ARG A 265 10.49 -7.56 16.32
C ARG A 265 11.63 -6.61 16.70
N PRO A 266 12.91 -6.87 16.39
CA PRO A 266 14.01 -5.96 16.75
C PRO A 266 13.94 -4.61 16.06
N LEU A 267 13.20 -4.52 14.93
CA LEU A 267 13.09 -3.32 14.10
C LEU A 267 11.82 -2.50 14.38
N ILE A 268 10.86 -3.09 15.10
CA ILE A 268 9.59 -2.44 15.41
C ILE A 268 9.66 -1.79 16.80
N PRO A 269 9.49 -0.46 16.93
CA PRO A 269 9.41 0.22 18.22
C PRO A 269 8.33 -0.37 19.13
N ALA A 270 8.49 -0.27 20.46
CA ALA A 270 7.58 -0.87 21.43
C ALA A 270 6.12 -0.40 21.24
N SER A 271 5.92 0.91 21.04
CA SER A 271 4.60 1.50 20.80
C SER A 271 3.92 0.95 19.54
N TRP A 272 4.68 0.69 18.48
CA TRP A 272 4.15 0.08 17.25
C TRP A 272 3.83 -1.41 17.44
N ARG A 273 4.62 -2.13 18.25
CA ARG A 273 4.27 -3.52 18.59
C ARG A 273 2.97 -3.60 19.38
N GLU A 274 2.79 -2.68 20.34
CA GLU A 274 1.52 -2.57 21.07
C GLU A 274 0.35 -2.25 20.15
N ASN A 275 0.54 -1.34 19.18
CA ASN A 275 -0.46 -0.98 18.20
C ASN A 275 -0.85 -2.18 17.29
N LEU A 276 0.14 -2.96 16.85
CA LEU A 276 -0.07 -4.17 16.03
C LEU A 276 -0.86 -5.26 16.78
N CYS A 277 -0.66 -5.39 18.09
CA CYS A 277 -1.32 -6.42 18.92
C CYS A 277 -2.76 -6.05 19.33
N GLN A 278 -3.38 -5.08 18.68
CA GLN A 278 -4.73 -4.62 18.99
C GLN A 278 -5.63 -4.71 17.75
N CYS A 279 -6.93 -4.94 18.01
CA CYS A 279 -7.99 -4.74 17.03
C CYS A 279 -8.89 -3.58 17.46
N TRP A 280 -9.58 -2.99 16.51
CA TRP A 280 -10.66 -2.09 16.81
C TRP A 280 -11.77 -2.81 17.58
N GLN A 281 -12.31 -2.14 18.61
CA GLN A 281 -13.40 -2.67 19.45
C GLN A 281 -14.70 -1.92 19.12
N LEU A 282 -15.09 -1.92 17.85
CA LEU A 282 -16.24 -1.15 17.33
C LEU A 282 -17.56 -1.90 17.45
N GLY A 283 -17.52 -3.22 17.77
CA GLY A 283 -18.73 -4.04 17.72
C GLY A 283 -19.27 -4.23 16.31
N SER A 284 -18.39 -4.18 15.31
CA SER A 284 -18.74 -4.34 13.90
C SER A 284 -19.57 -5.59 13.65
N PRO A 285 -20.69 -5.51 12.90
CA PRO A 285 -21.45 -6.67 12.46
C PRO A 285 -20.78 -7.38 11.27
N GLY A 286 -19.74 -6.78 10.69
CA GLY A 286 -19.00 -7.33 9.54
C GLY A 286 -18.09 -8.49 9.93
N SER A 287 -17.55 -9.17 8.93
CA SER A 287 -16.64 -10.32 9.10
C SER A 287 -15.53 -10.28 8.07
N ILE A 288 -14.29 -10.50 8.50
CA ILE A 288 -13.18 -10.68 7.56
C ILE A 288 -13.39 -11.86 6.62
N GLY A 289 -14.17 -12.87 7.03
CA GLY A 289 -14.53 -14.00 6.16
C GLY A 289 -15.25 -13.55 4.89
N HIS A 290 -16.10 -12.53 4.97
CA HIS A 290 -16.75 -11.95 3.80
C HIS A 290 -15.75 -11.24 2.87
N ALA A 291 -14.82 -10.46 3.43
CA ALA A 291 -13.78 -9.78 2.66
C ALA A 291 -12.82 -10.77 1.98
N ILE A 292 -12.40 -11.83 2.68
CA ILE A 292 -11.57 -12.90 2.12
C ILE A 292 -12.28 -13.59 0.96
N GLU A 293 -13.54 -13.95 1.14
CA GLU A 293 -14.34 -14.59 0.10
C GLU A 293 -14.58 -13.66 -1.10
N ALA A 294 -14.84 -12.37 -0.85
CA ALA A 294 -14.99 -11.38 -1.91
C ALA A 294 -13.66 -11.20 -2.68
N THR A 295 -12.53 -11.09 -2.00
CA THR A 295 -11.21 -11.01 -2.62
C THR A 295 -10.91 -12.24 -3.48
N ARG A 296 -11.19 -13.44 -2.96
CA ARG A 296 -11.02 -14.70 -3.69
C ARG A 296 -11.83 -14.70 -4.99
N ARG A 297 -13.13 -14.40 -4.91
CA ARG A 297 -14.02 -14.43 -6.06
C ARG A 297 -13.70 -13.35 -7.09
N MET A 298 -13.32 -12.14 -6.65
CA MET A 298 -12.86 -11.08 -7.54
C MET A 298 -11.59 -11.51 -8.29
N HIS A 299 -10.63 -12.10 -7.57
CA HIS A 299 -9.40 -12.64 -8.16
C HIS A 299 -9.69 -13.75 -9.19
N GLU A 300 -10.51 -14.74 -8.83
CA GLU A 300 -10.90 -15.85 -9.73
C GLU A 300 -11.63 -15.35 -10.97
N ALA A 301 -12.39 -14.27 -10.87
CA ALA A 301 -13.05 -13.63 -12.02
C ALA A 301 -12.08 -12.83 -12.91
N GLY A 302 -10.85 -12.57 -12.47
CA GLY A 302 -9.83 -11.84 -13.23
C GLY A 302 -9.74 -10.35 -12.91
N VAL A 303 -10.35 -9.89 -11.80
CA VAL A 303 -10.15 -8.52 -11.30
C VAL A 303 -8.74 -8.40 -10.73
N ASP A 304 -8.02 -7.33 -11.06
CA ASP A 304 -6.69 -7.06 -10.51
C ASP A 304 -6.78 -6.78 -8.99
N ILE A 305 -6.10 -7.60 -8.20
CA ILE A 305 -5.97 -7.42 -6.74
C ILE A 305 -4.59 -6.82 -6.45
N LEU A 306 -4.56 -5.71 -5.72
CA LEU A 306 -3.35 -5.04 -5.28
C LEU A 306 -3.15 -5.21 -3.77
N ALA A 307 -1.91 -5.39 -3.34
CA ALA A 307 -1.59 -5.43 -1.90
C ALA A 307 -1.55 -4.01 -1.33
N GLY A 308 -2.19 -3.80 -0.20
CA GLY A 308 -2.16 -2.54 0.54
C GLY A 308 -2.62 -2.76 1.97
N THR A 309 -2.07 -2.00 2.92
CA THR A 309 -2.19 -2.31 4.35
C THR A 309 -3.13 -1.39 5.10
N ASP A 310 -3.37 -0.18 4.57
CA ASP A 310 -4.00 0.93 5.29
C ASP A 310 -3.22 1.31 6.57
N ALA A 311 -1.91 1.10 6.56
CA ALA A 311 -1.05 1.51 7.66
C ALA A 311 -1.09 3.04 7.82
N ALA A 312 -1.25 3.49 9.06
CA ALA A 312 -1.39 4.90 9.42
C ALA A 312 -0.63 5.20 10.72
N GLY A 313 -0.99 6.28 11.42
CA GLY A 313 -0.38 6.66 12.70
C GLY A 313 -0.74 5.72 13.86
N ILE A 314 0.02 5.80 14.96
CA ILE A 314 -0.32 5.12 16.21
C ILE A 314 -1.73 5.52 16.66
N GLY A 315 -2.54 4.52 17.01
CA GLY A 315 -3.96 4.67 17.33
C GLY A 315 -4.88 4.16 16.22
N VAL A 316 -4.37 4.00 14.99
CA VAL A 316 -5.00 3.16 13.96
C VAL A 316 -4.45 1.74 14.18
N VAL A 317 -5.20 0.94 14.94
CA VAL A 317 -4.70 -0.32 15.50
C VAL A 317 -4.73 -1.48 14.52
N GLY A 318 -3.81 -2.43 14.72
CA GLY A 318 -3.70 -3.66 13.94
C GLY A 318 -2.70 -3.58 12.78
N THR A 319 -2.25 -2.38 12.39
CA THR A 319 -1.30 -2.20 11.28
C THR A 319 -0.11 -1.31 11.65
N ALA A 320 0.98 -1.44 10.88
CA ALA A 320 2.16 -0.58 10.94
C ALA A 320 2.85 -0.57 9.58
N HIS A 321 3.42 0.59 9.20
CA HIS A 321 4.10 0.78 7.92
C HIS A 321 5.20 -0.26 7.69
N GLY A 322 5.24 -0.79 6.49
CA GLY A 322 6.19 -1.77 6.01
C GLY A 322 5.93 -3.19 6.52
N VAL A 323 5.95 -3.44 7.82
CA VAL A 323 5.81 -4.79 8.36
C VAL A 323 4.45 -5.41 8.06
N SER A 324 3.37 -4.62 8.06
CA SER A 324 2.02 -5.12 7.77
C SER A 324 1.86 -5.57 6.32
N MET A 325 2.71 -5.13 5.40
CA MET A 325 2.71 -5.63 4.02
C MET A 325 2.96 -7.15 3.97
N HIS A 326 3.82 -7.68 4.83
CA HIS A 326 4.06 -9.12 4.88
C HIS A 326 2.83 -9.89 5.36
N GLY A 327 2.11 -9.35 6.35
CA GLY A 327 0.82 -9.92 6.79
C GLY A 327 -0.27 -9.83 5.72
N GLU A 328 -0.32 -8.72 4.97
CA GLU A 328 -1.25 -8.57 3.86
C GLU A 328 -1.00 -9.62 2.76
N LEU A 329 0.28 -9.86 2.42
CA LEU A 329 0.64 -10.92 1.48
C LEU A 329 0.19 -12.31 1.95
N GLU A 330 0.32 -12.63 3.24
CA GLU A 330 -0.19 -13.87 3.82
C GLU A 330 -1.72 -13.97 3.72
N LEU A 331 -2.42 -12.87 3.99
CA LEU A 331 -3.88 -12.80 3.89
C LEU A 331 -4.36 -12.92 2.43
N LEU A 332 -3.64 -12.36 1.46
CA LEU A 332 -3.93 -12.55 0.05
C LEU A 332 -3.76 -14.01 -0.38
N VAL A 333 -2.73 -14.70 0.11
CA VAL A 333 -2.58 -16.14 -0.12
C VAL A 333 -3.71 -16.92 0.55
N ARG A 334 -4.10 -16.57 1.78
CA ARG A 334 -5.28 -17.13 2.44
C ARG A 334 -6.58 -16.87 1.66
N ALA A 335 -6.67 -15.76 0.93
CA ALA A 335 -7.78 -15.45 0.04
C ALA A 335 -7.70 -16.17 -1.31
N GLY A 336 -6.74 -17.09 -1.51
CA GLY A 336 -6.66 -17.96 -2.69
C GLY A 336 -5.71 -17.51 -3.79
N LEU A 337 -4.97 -16.42 -3.61
CA LEU A 337 -3.88 -16.08 -4.52
C LEU A 337 -2.72 -17.05 -4.32
N SER A 338 -2.04 -17.46 -5.39
CA SER A 338 -0.75 -18.13 -5.23
C SER A 338 0.30 -17.15 -4.68
N PRO A 339 1.40 -17.61 -4.05
CA PRO A 339 2.46 -16.73 -3.60
C PRO A 339 3.00 -15.80 -4.70
N VAL A 340 3.16 -16.31 -5.93
CA VAL A 340 3.56 -15.49 -7.10
C VAL A 340 2.53 -14.41 -7.41
N GLN A 341 1.23 -14.71 -7.31
CA GLN A 341 0.16 -13.73 -7.54
C GLN A 341 0.13 -12.67 -6.44
N ALA A 342 0.34 -13.06 -5.18
CA ALA A 342 0.46 -12.11 -4.06
C ALA A 342 1.68 -11.19 -4.23
N LEU A 343 2.84 -11.72 -4.67
CA LEU A 343 4.01 -10.90 -4.99
C LEU A 343 3.75 -9.92 -6.15
N ARG A 344 3.02 -10.36 -7.19
CA ARG A 344 2.58 -9.46 -8.28
C ARG A 344 1.67 -8.35 -7.76
N ALA A 345 0.78 -8.66 -6.82
CA ALA A 345 -0.11 -7.70 -6.17
C ALA A 345 0.64 -6.61 -5.39
N ALA A 346 1.88 -6.88 -4.95
CA ALA A 346 2.73 -5.92 -4.24
C ALA A 346 3.88 -5.34 -5.11
N THR A 347 3.92 -5.59 -6.40
CA THR A 347 5.04 -5.15 -7.27
C THR A 347 4.56 -4.65 -8.64
N SER A 348 4.44 -5.52 -9.63
CA SER A 348 4.15 -5.13 -11.01
C SER A 348 2.73 -4.62 -11.22
N LEU A 349 1.74 -5.18 -10.51
CA LEU A 349 0.34 -4.75 -10.66
C LEU A 349 0.13 -3.30 -10.18
N PRO A 350 0.49 -2.91 -8.96
CA PRO A 350 0.36 -1.52 -8.53
C PRO A 350 1.21 -0.58 -9.39
N ALA A 351 2.44 -0.97 -9.77
CA ALA A 351 3.25 -0.16 -10.67
C ALA A 351 2.52 0.13 -11.98
N ARG A 352 1.89 -0.87 -12.59
CA ARG A 352 1.10 -0.73 -13.83
C ARG A 352 -0.14 0.13 -13.61
N ARG A 353 -0.94 -0.14 -12.57
CA ARG A 353 -2.20 0.57 -12.32
C ARG A 353 -1.98 2.05 -11.98
N PHE A 354 -0.93 2.37 -11.25
CA PHE A 354 -0.60 3.74 -10.86
C PHE A 354 0.43 4.44 -11.78
N GLY A 355 0.76 3.84 -12.93
CA GLY A 355 1.62 4.45 -13.95
C GLY A 355 3.08 4.63 -13.51
N LEU A 356 3.58 3.81 -12.57
CA LEU A 356 4.96 3.83 -12.09
C LEU A 356 5.85 3.04 -13.05
N SER A 357 6.21 3.64 -14.18
CA SER A 357 6.89 2.95 -15.28
C SER A 357 8.37 2.63 -15.02
N ASP A 358 8.94 3.15 -13.94
CA ASP A 358 10.36 3.05 -13.59
C ASP A 358 10.66 1.96 -12.53
N ARG A 359 9.64 1.26 -12.02
CA ARG A 359 9.76 0.29 -10.91
C ARG A 359 8.75 -0.86 -10.97
N GLY A 360 8.70 -1.69 -9.91
CA GLY A 360 7.77 -2.83 -9.79
C GLY A 360 8.21 -4.07 -10.56
N ARG A 361 9.34 -4.00 -11.27
CA ARG A 361 9.93 -5.13 -11.98
C ARG A 361 11.46 -5.12 -11.88
N ILE A 362 12.07 -6.30 -12.07
CA ILE A 362 13.52 -6.44 -12.23
C ILE A 362 13.79 -6.58 -13.73
N ALA A 363 14.10 -5.45 -14.37
CA ALA A 363 14.40 -5.39 -15.80
C ALA A 363 15.42 -4.27 -16.11
N PRO A 364 16.25 -4.42 -17.15
CA PRO A 364 17.20 -3.38 -17.53
C PRO A 364 16.54 -2.02 -17.75
N GLY A 365 17.18 -0.96 -17.24
CA GLY A 365 16.73 0.42 -17.31
C GLY A 365 15.79 0.86 -16.18
N LEU A 366 15.26 -0.05 -15.37
CA LEU A 366 14.41 0.29 -14.22
C LEU A 366 15.26 0.63 -12.99
N GLN A 367 14.65 1.33 -12.04
CA GLN A 367 15.28 1.66 -10.76
C GLN A 367 15.66 0.38 -10.00
N ALA A 368 16.82 0.40 -9.40
CA ALA A 368 17.29 -0.68 -8.54
C ALA A 368 16.69 -0.54 -7.12
N ASP A 369 15.35 -0.58 -7.05
CA ASP A 369 14.58 -0.74 -5.84
C ASP A 369 14.36 -2.24 -5.65
N LEU A 370 15.15 -2.85 -4.75
CA LEU A 370 15.30 -4.29 -4.69
C LEU A 370 15.14 -4.82 -3.26
N LEU A 371 14.52 -6.00 -3.14
CA LEU A 371 14.38 -6.75 -1.89
C LEU A 371 14.97 -8.14 -2.07
N LEU A 372 16.04 -8.45 -1.35
CA LEU A 372 16.65 -9.79 -1.29
C LEU A 372 16.20 -10.49 -0.02
N VAL A 373 15.65 -11.69 -0.15
CA VAL A 373 15.17 -12.49 0.98
C VAL A 373 15.82 -13.86 0.99
N GLU A 374 16.01 -14.44 2.17
CA GLU A 374 16.42 -15.85 2.32
C GLU A 374 15.23 -16.75 1.93
N GLY A 375 15.53 -17.86 1.24
CA GLY A 375 14.53 -18.83 0.83
C GLY A 375 13.76 -18.46 -0.42
N ASP A 376 12.54 -18.98 -0.54
CA ASP A 376 11.69 -18.91 -1.72
C ASP A 376 10.29 -18.38 -1.42
N PRO A 377 10.07 -17.07 -1.49
CA PRO A 377 8.76 -16.48 -1.28
C PRO A 377 7.75 -16.78 -2.41
N THR A 378 8.19 -17.38 -3.52
CA THR A 378 7.30 -17.78 -4.61
C THR A 378 6.59 -19.11 -4.33
N GLU A 379 7.10 -19.86 -3.34
CA GLU A 379 6.49 -21.08 -2.80
C GLU A 379 5.93 -20.82 -1.37
N GLU A 380 6.71 -20.14 -0.52
CA GLU A 380 6.36 -19.85 0.88
C GLU A 380 6.37 -18.33 1.11
N ILE A 381 5.19 -17.70 1.06
CA ILE A 381 5.06 -16.23 1.09
C ILE A 381 5.66 -15.59 2.35
N THR A 382 5.67 -16.29 3.49
CA THR A 382 6.25 -15.81 4.76
C THR A 382 7.76 -15.61 4.68
N ALA A 383 8.43 -16.16 3.66
CA ALA A 383 9.85 -15.92 3.40
C ALA A 383 10.14 -14.46 3.00
N THR A 384 9.12 -13.68 2.57
CA THR A 384 9.28 -12.25 2.29
C THR A 384 9.83 -11.46 3.48
N LEU A 385 9.52 -11.88 4.71
CA LEU A 385 10.02 -11.25 5.95
C LEU A 385 11.46 -11.64 6.29
N SER A 386 12.03 -12.69 5.67
CA SER A 386 13.42 -13.15 5.86
C SER A 386 14.41 -12.28 5.08
N ILE A 387 14.44 -10.99 5.37
CA ILE A 387 15.12 -9.97 4.57
C ILE A 387 16.64 -10.03 4.76
N ALA A 388 17.36 -10.34 3.68
CA ALA A 388 18.83 -10.36 3.60
C ALA A 388 19.42 -9.02 3.10
N GLY A 389 18.65 -8.23 2.33
CA GLY A 389 19.09 -6.93 1.83
C GLY A 389 17.98 -6.14 1.21
N ILE A 390 18.07 -4.82 1.32
CA ILE A 390 17.17 -3.86 0.68
C ILE A 390 18.04 -2.82 -0.02
N TRP A 391 17.68 -2.46 -1.24
CA TRP A 391 18.30 -1.36 -1.98
C TRP A 391 17.21 -0.40 -2.45
N ARG A 392 17.49 0.88 -2.27
CA ARG A 392 16.69 1.97 -2.80
C ARG A 392 17.52 2.76 -3.79
N ARG A 393 17.14 2.77 -5.07
CA ARG A 393 17.93 3.33 -6.17
C ARG A 393 19.39 2.84 -6.15
N GLY A 394 19.58 1.55 -5.91
CA GLY A 394 20.90 0.92 -5.87
C GLY A 394 21.70 1.13 -4.57
N ASP A 395 21.29 2.04 -3.68
CA ASP A 395 21.93 2.23 -2.39
C ASP A 395 21.40 1.24 -1.36
N LYS A 396 22.32 0.46 -0.75
CA LYS A 396 21.98 -0.55 0.24
C LYS A 396 21.55 0.08 1.56
N LEU A 397 20.37 -0.29 2.02
CA LEU A 397 19.84 0.17 3.31
C LEU A 397 20.55 -0.51 4.48
N SER A 398 20.99 0.28 5.46
CA SER A 398 21.37 -0.24 6.78
C SER A 398 20.12 -0.39 7.63
N ARG A 399 19.71 -1.66 7.89
CA ARG A 399 18.53 -1.98 8.71
C ARG A 399 18.89 -1.93 10.19
N VAL A 400 18.80 -0.76 10.79
CA VAL A 400 18.98 -0.57 12.24
C VAL A 400 17.69 -0.08 12.88
N PRO A 401 17.35 -0.55 14.10
CA PRO A 401 16.23 -0.02 14.85
C PRO A 401 16.36 1.49 15.02
N ARG A 402 15.24 2.21 15.09
CA ARG A 402 15.28 3.59 15.52
C ARG A 402 15.71 3.66 16.98
N ASP A 403 16.65 4.55 17.32
CA ASP A 403 16.89 4.91 18.71
C ASP A 403 15.61 5.52 19.30
N SER A 404 15.01 4.74 20.22
CA SER A 404 13.89 5.06 21.11
C SER A 404 12.74 5.96 20.59
N ASP A 405 11.55 5.59 21.00
CA ASP A 405 10.25 6.28 21.03
C ASP A 405 10.24 7.82 21.09
N ARG A 406 10.82 8.50 20.12
CA ARG A 406 10.34 9.83 19.76
C ARG A 406 9.12 9.63 18.84
N SER A 407 8.07 8.99 19.39
CA SER A 407 6.76 9.04 18.79
C SER A 407 6.35 10.51 18.79
N SER A 408 6.33 11.12 17.63
CA SER A 408 5.45 12.25 17.43
C SER A 408 4.03 11.70 17.67
N LYS A 409 3.48 11.95 18.86
CA LYS A 409 2.03 11.86 19.07
C LYS A 409 1.46 12.88 18.11
N ILE A 410 0.95 12.39 16.98
CA ILE A 410 0.33 13.23 15.99
C ILE A 410 -0.94 13.75 16.62
N GLY A 411 -1.03 15.08 16.77
CA GLY A 411 -2.28 15.78 16.97
C GLY A 411 -2.93 15.68 18.34
N GLN A 412 -2.19 15.51 19.45
CA GLN A 412 -2.74 16.01 20.71
C GLN A 412 -2.45 17.51 20.76
N PRO A 413 -3.47 18.39 20.80
CA PRO A 413 -3.24 19.79 21.14
C PRO A 413 -2.57 19.83 22.51
N ALA A 414 -1.53 20.66 22.65
CA ALA A 414 -1.01 21.01 23.97
C ALA A 414 -2.19 21.54 24.81
N VAL A 415 -2.47 20.88 25.94
CA VAL A 415 -3.37 21.35 26.97
C VAL A 415 -2.77 22.58 27.63
#